data_c99cfb8e0222bfdeeefd915be9e11492
#
_entry.id   c99cfb8e0222bfdeeefd915be9e11492
#
_cell.length_a   1.000
_cell.length_b   1.000
_cell.length_c   1.000
_cell.angle_alpha   90.00
_cell.angle_beta   90.00
_cell.angle_gamma   90.00
#
_symmetry.space_group_name_H-M   'P 1'
#
loop_
_entity.id
_entity.type
_entity.pdbx_description
1 polymer ?
#
loop_
_entity_poly.entity_id
_entity_poly.type
_entity_poly.pdbx_seq_one_letter_code
_entity_poly.pdbx_strand_id
1 'polypeptide(L)'
;MHFTPNAVTSLGLRSCKTQSVHRALRVILLFTTLASTPGLAEDPNDAGADPLASVSMDHNTFIPSEITVVPGTTVTWVNKEAMPHTVVDVNKGFRSKTLVKDAQFSFTFTTAGDFDYLCSIHTNMKGKVIVKRGAS
;
A
#
# COMPACT_ATOMS: atom_id res chain seq x y z
N MET A 1 23.13 -46.59 24.69
CA MET A 1 24.02 -47.36 23.78
C MET A 1 23.99 -46.69 22.43
N HIS A 2 25.19 -46.29 22.04
CA HIS A 2 25.72 -45.92 20.74
C HIS A 2 25.36 -44.52 20.18
N PHE A 3 26.22 -43.64 20.52
CA PHE A 3 26.65 -42.43 19.78
C PHE A 3 27.27 -42.85 18.44
N THR A 4 27.02 -42.09 17.38
CA THR A 4 28.00 -41.86 16.33
C THR A 4 27.89 -40.44 15.79
N PRO A 5 29.00 -39.71 15.79
CA PRO A 5 29.12 -38.42 15.10
C PRO A 5 29.80 -38.65 13.75
N ASN A 6 29.45 -37.92 12.73
CA ASN A 6 30.26 -37.72 11.50
C ASN A 6 29.94 -36.32 10.99
N ALA A 7 30.85 -35.56 10.91
CA ALA A 7 32.17 -35.38 10.33
C ALA A 7 32.12 -34.14 9.41
N VAL A 8 32.89 -33.21 9.79
CA VAL A 8 33.43 -32.02 9.13
C VAL A 8 34.06 -32.39 7.79
N THR A 9 33.92 -31.57 6.79
CA THR A 9 34.81 -31.35 5.62
C THR A 9 34.03 -30.45 4.65
N SER A 10 34.49 -29.33 4.07
CA SER A 10 35.83 -28.95 3.64
C SER A 10 35.80 -27.47 3.21
N LEU A 11 36.83 -26.79 3.59
CA LEU A 11 37.25 -25.48 3.07
C LEU A 11 37.49 -25.57 1.55
N GLY A 12 36.89 -24.64 0.80
CA GLY A 12 37.25 -24.34 -0.58
C GLY A 12 37.70 -22.91 -0.75
N LEU A 13 38.94 -22.62 -0.37
CA LEU A 13 39.65 -21.42 -0.80
C LEU A 13 39.87 -21.49 -2.31
N ARG A 14 39.36 -20.58 -3.07
CA ARG A 14 39.84 -20.30 -4.45
C ARG A 14 40.17 -18.82 -4.59
N SER A 15 41.45 -18.61 -4.39
CA SER A 15 42.42 -17.95 -5.28
C SER A 15 41.98 -16.62 -5.90
N CYS A 16 42.55 -15.62 -5.29
CA CYS A 16 42.77 -14.28 -5.84
C CYS A 16 43.58 -14.36 -7.14
N LYS A 17 43.04 -13.90 -8.26
CA LYS A 17 43.80 -13.71 -9.49
C LYS A 17 43.91 -12.22 -9.78
N THR A 18 45.05 -11.69 -9.37
CA THR A 18 45.58 -10.38 -9.76
C THR A 18 45.76 -10.32 -11.26
N GLN A 19 45.10 -9.39 -11.95
CA GLN A 19 45.45 -9.02 -13.32
C GLN A 19 45.82 -7.54 -13.37
N SER A 20 47.08 -7.39 -13.44
CA SER A 20 47.99 -6.52 -14.19
C SER A 20 47.39 -5.32 -14.91
N VAL A 21 47.91 -4.19 -14.49
CA VAL A 21 47.79 -2.85 -15.10
C VAL A 21 48.37 -2.82 -16.52
N HIS A 22 47.61 -2.44 -17.50
CA HIS A 22 48.15 -1.89 -18.74
C HIS A 22 47.65 -0.46 -18.91
N ARG A 23 48.60 0.44 -18.72
CA ARG A 23 48.54 1.83 -19.13
C ARG A 23 48.33 1.87 -20.66
N ALA A 24 47.22 2.43 -21.06
CA ALA A 24 47.08 2.98 -22.40
C ALA A 24 46.43 4.36 -22.31
N LEU A 25 47.29 5.33 -22.45
CA LEU A 25 46.96 6.74 -22.61
C LEU A 25 46.25 6.92 -23.95
N ARG A 26 44.95 7.18 -23.94
CA ARG A 26 44.23 7.67 -25.11
C ARG A 26 43.49 8.93 -24.73
N VAL A 27 43.99 10.00 -25.27
CA VAL A 27 43.30 11.29 -25.41
C VAL A 27 42.01 11.03 -26.16
N ILE A 28 40.88 11.28 -25.52
CA ILE A 28 39.57 11.27 -26.17
C ILE A 28 38.93 12.61 -25.94
N LEU A 29 38.64 13.28 -27.05
CA LEU A 29 37.91 14.50 -27.20
C LEU A 29 36.66 14.53 -26.30
N LEU A 30 36.46 15.68 -25.64
CA LEU A 30 35.19 16.05 -25.04
C LEU A 30 34.13 16.18 -26.14
N PHE A 31 33.28 15.18 -26.26
CA PHE A 31 31.93 15.39 -26.78
C PHE A 31 30.97 15.52 -25.60
N THR A 32 30.65 16.74 -25.25
CA THR A 32 29.53 17.05 -24.37
C THR A 32 28.22 16.76 -25.12
N THR A 33 27.79 15.54 -25.09
CA THR A 33 26.40 15.21 -25.44
C THR A 33 25.55 15.61 -24.26
N LEU A 34 24.82 16.71 -24.44
CA LEU A 34 23.72 17.11 -23.59
C LEU A 34 22.65 16.01 -23.70
N ALA A 35 22.68 15.02 -22.81
CA ALA A 35 21.62 14.05 -22.68
C ALA A 35 20.40 14.77 -22.08
N SER A 36 19.51 15.24 -22.97
CA SER A 36 18.16 15.59 -22.54
C SER A 36 17.50 14.31 -22.02
N THR A 37 17.40 14.19 -20.72
CA THR A 37 16.50 13.22 -20.08
C THR A 37 15.08 13.58 -20.53
N PRO A 38 14.31 12.68 -21.16
CA PRO A 38 12.89 12.91 -21.29
C PRO A 38 12.35 12.97 -19.87
N GLY A 39 11.99 14.17 -19.41
CA GLY A 39 11.19 14.34 -18.22
C GLY A 39 9.94 13.49 -18.43
N LEU A 40 9.72 12.52 -17.54
CA LEU A 40 8.41 11.91 -17.39
C LEU A 40 7.49 13.09 -17.08
N ALA A 41 6.72 13.53 -18.07
CA ALA A 41 5.61 14.43 -17.84
C ALA A 41 4.68 13.65 -16.92
N GLU A 42 4.66 14.00 -15.63
CA GLU A 42 3.59 13.63 -14.74
C GLU A 42 2.32 14.18 -15.39
N ASP A 43 1.44 13.28 -15.77
CA ASP A 43 0.13 13.61 -16.33
C ASP A 43 -0.61 14.41 -15.24
N PRO A 44 -0.89 15.71 -15.43
CA PRO A 44 -1.59 16.51 -14.41
C PRO A 44 -3.02 16.01 -14.18
N ASN A 45 -3.44 14.97 -14.90
CA ASN A 45 -4.74 14.33 -14.80
C ASN A 45 -4.69 13.01 -13.99
N ASP A 46 -3.52 12.55 -13.59
CA ASP A 46 -3.36 11.57 -12.54
C ASP A 46 -3.46 12.28 -11.17
N ALA A 47 -4.65 12.79 -10.88
CA ALA A 47 -5.05 13.14 -9.52
C ALA A 47 -5.10 11.81 -8.77
N GLY A 48 -3.91 11.39 -8.27
CA GLY A 48 -3.61 10.12 -7.68
C GLY A 48 -4.76 9.61 -6.83
N ALA A 49 -5.53 8.73 -7.41
CA ALA A 49 -6.32 7.82 -6.61
C ALA A 49 -5.32 7.10 -5.74
N ASP A 50 -5.26 7.47 -4.45
CA ASP A 50 -4.58 6.61 -3.50
C ASP A 50 -5.30 5.26 -3.58
N PRO A 51 -4.68 4.24 -4.22
CA PRO A 51 -5.36 2.97 -4.43
C PRO A 51 -5.71 2.30 -3.10
N LEU A 52 -5.26 2.84 -1.98
CA LEU A 52 -5.40 2.34 -0.63
C LEU A 52 -5.83 3.46 0.34
N ALA A 53 -7.07 3.91 0.23
CA ALA A 53 -7.65 4.80 1.23
C ALA A 53 -7.90 4.03 2.54
N SER A 54 -7.55 4.62 3.68
CA SER A 54 -7.68 3.99 4.99
C SER A 54 -8.55 4.80 5.94
N VAL A 55 -9.40 4.11 6.70
CA VAL A 55 -10.23 4.66 7.78
C VAL A 55 -9.94 3.90 9.07
N SER A 56 -9.55 4.60 10.12
CA SER A 56 -9.38 4.02 11.45
C SER A 56 -10.71 4.03 12.21
N MET A 57 -10.94 3.03 13.05
CA MET A 57 -11.99 3.02 14.06
C MET A 57 -11.33 3.18 15.41
N ASP A 58 -11.58 4.31 16.06
CA ASP A 58 -11.02 4.66 17.37
C ASP A 58 -11.97 5.61 18.11
N HIS A 59 -12.04 5.51 19.43
CA HIS A 59 -12.93 6.30 20.28
C HIS A 59 -14.40 6.28 19.81
N ASN A 60 -14.89 5.10 19.40
CA ASN A 60 -16.23 4.91 18.82
C ASN A 60 -16.52 5.82 17.62
N THR A 61 -15.51 6.14 16.82
CA THR A 61 -15.61 7.03 15.66
C THR A 61 -14.84 6.46 14.45
N PHE A 62 -15.31 6.69 13.25
CA PHE A 62 -14.56 6.50 12.03
C PHE A 62 -13.67 7.71 11.77
N ILE A 63 -12.38 7.50 11.51
CA ILE A 63 -11.37 8.57 11.33
C ILE A 63 -10.58 8.32 10.04
N PRO A 64 -10.72 9.18 9.02
CA PRO A 64 -11.69 10.26 8.94
C PRO A 64 -13.12 9.73 8.81
N SER A 65 -14.12 10.52 9.21
CA SER A 65 -15.55 10.16 9.11
C SER A 65 -16.07 10.26 7.67
N GLU A 66 -15.41 11.03 6.83
CA GLU A 66 -15.72 11.18 5.41
C GLU A 66 -14.44 11.14 4.58
N ILE A 67 -14.47 10.38 3.48
CA ILE A 67 -13.37 10.34 2.50
C ILE A 67 -13.93 10.44 1.08
N THR A 68 -13.19 11.08 0.20
CA THR A 68 -13.49 11.12 -1.24
C THR A 68 -12.45 10.29 -1.99
N VAL A 69 -12.93 9.41 -2.84
CA VAL A 69 -12.09 8.50 -3.64
C VAL A 69 -12.58 8.45 -5.09
N VAL A 70 -11.78 7.87 -5.98
CA VAL A 70 -12.20 7.62 -7.37
C VAL A 70 -12.70 6.19 -7.54
N PRO A 71 -13.49 5.89 -8.59
CA PRO A 71 -13.87 4.52 -8.92
C PRO A 71 -12.65 3.61 -9.10
N GLY A 72 -12.70 2.41 -8.51
CA GLY A 72 -11.59 1.45 -8.48
C GLY A 72 -10.77 1.50 -7.18
N THR A 73 -10.96 2.51 -6.33
CA THR A 73 -10.25 2.60 -5.04
C THR A 73 -10.75 1.55 -4.06
N THR A 74 -9.80 0.89 -3.38
CA THR A 74 -10.09 0.01 -2.24
C THR A 74 -9.94 0.80 -0.94
N VAL A 75 -11.00 0.90 -0.18
CA VAL A 75 -10.99 1.49 1.17
C VAL A 75 -10.82 0.39 2.20
N THR A 76 -9.91 0.60 3.15
CA THR A 76 -9.65 -0.32 4.26
C THR A 76 -10.00 0.32 5.59
N TRP A 77 -10.89 -0.31 6.35
CA TRP A 77 -11.20 0.05 7.73
C TRP A 77 -10.40 -0.80 8.69
N VAL A 78 -9.77 -0.16 9.68
CA VAL A 78 -8.93 -0.83 10.70
C VAL A 78 -9.43 -0.47 12.08
N ASN A 79 -9.75 -1.47 12.91
CA ASN A 79 -10.10 -1.22 14.31
C ASN A 79 -8.83 -1.00 15.14
N LYS A 80 -8.66 0.17 15.73
CA LYS A 80 -7.50 0.54 16.54
C LYS A 80 -7.76 0.45 18.05
N GLU A 81 -9.01 0.23 18.46
CA GLU A 81 -9.37 0.13 19.88
C GLU A 81 -9.80 -1.29 20.31
N ALA A 82 -9.90 -1.50 21.62
CA ALA A 82 -10.26 -2.81 22.18
C ALA A 82 -11.73 -3.19 21.96
N MET A 83 -12.60 -2.19 21.78
CA MET A 83 -14.02 -2.40 21.54
C MET A 83 -14.25 -2.99 20.14
N PRO A 84 -15.14 -3.98 20.00
CA PRO A 84 -15.46 -4.55 18.71
C PRO A 84 -16.34 -3.61 17.88
N HIS A 85 -16.07 -3.52 16.59
CA HIS A 85 -16.83 -2.70 15.63
C HIS A 85 -17.27 -3.48 14.40
N THR A 86 -18.15 -2.88 13.62
CA THR A 86 -18.54 -3.36 12.30
C THR A 86 -18.58 -2.19 11.32
N VAL A 87 -18.50 -2.50 10.04
CA VAL A 87 -18.70 -1.54 8.95
C VAL A 87 -19.86 -2.05 8.12
N VAL A 88 -20.96 -1.31 8.08
CA VAL A 88 -22.20 -1.73 7.41
C VAL A 88 -22.73 -0.59 6.57
N ASP A 89 -22.81 -0.79 5.26
CA ASP A 89 -23.47 0.16 4.35
C ASP A 89 -24.97 0.23 4.61
N VAL A 90 -25.51 1.44 4.65
CA VAL A 90 -26.94 1.70 4.87
C VAL A 90 -27.79 1.05 3.79
N ASN A 91 -27.31 1.03 2.54
CA ASN A 91 -27.99 0.45 1.39
C ASN A 91 -27.65 -1.04 1.17
N LYS A 92 -26.94 -1.68 2.12
CA LYS A 92 -26.58 -3.11 2.10
C LYS A 92 -25.62 -3.52 0.97
N GLY A 93 -24.88 -2.58 0.39
CA GLY A 93 -23.88 -2.87 -0.64
C GLY A 93 -22.67 -3.63 -0.11
N PHE A 94 -22.30 -3.39 1.16
CA PHE A 94 -21.21 -4.11 1.85
C PHE A 94 -21.46 -4.24 3.36
N ARG A 95 -20.82 -5.24 3.94
CA ARG A 95 -20.88 -5.51 5.38
C ARG A 95 -19.65 -6.26 5.84
N SER A 96 -19.00 -5.79 6.90
CA SER A 96 -17.93 -6.54 7.57
C SER A 96 -18.51 -7.57 8.55
N LYS A 97 -17.67 -8.53 8.93
CA LYS A 97 -17.81 -9.27 10.20
C LYS A 97 -17.51 -8.32 11.36
N THR A 98 -17.69 -8.80 12.60
CA THR A 98 -17.19 -8.09 13.78
C THR A 98 -15.68 -7.99 13.71
N LEU A 99 -15.16 -6.77 13.81
CA LEU A 99 -13.74 -6.44 13.78
C LEU A 99 -13.27 -6.22 15.22
N VAL A 100 -12.47 -7.12 15.74
CA VAL A 100 -11.77 -6.95 17.02
C VAL A 100 -10.56 -6.04 16.81
N LYS A 101 -9.85 -5.66 17.87
CA LYS A 101 -8.65 -4.84 17.77
C LYS A 101 -7.68 -5.34 16.70
N ASP A 102 -7.16 -4.43 15.91
CA ASP A 102 -6.24 -4.61 14.78
C ASP A 102 -6.80 -5.43 13.60
N ALA A 103 -8.05 -5.92 13.71
CA ALA A 103 -8.74 -6.50 12.56
C ALA A 103 -9.12 -5.43 11.54
N GLN A 104 -9.18 -5.84 10.27
CA GLN A 104 -9.47 -4.95 9.16
C GLN A 104 -10.51 -5.54 8.22
N PHE A 105 -11.18 -4.65 7.49
CA PHE A 105 -12.12 -4.96 6.43
C PHE A 105 -11.83 -4.04 5.25
N SER A 106 -11.87 -4.56 4.03
CA SER A 106 -11.64 -3.78 2.82
C SER A 106 -12.78 -3.98 1.83
N PHE A 107 -13.11 -2.90 1.11
CA PHE A 107 -14.10 -2.92 0.04
C PHE A 107 -13.66 -2.03 -1.11
N THR A 108 -13.82 -2.50 -2.36
CA THR A 108 -13.45 -1.77 -3.57
C THR A 108 -14.68 -1.09 -4.17
N PHE A 109 -14.63 0.24 -4.29
CA PHE A 109 -15.71 1.05 -4.84
C PHE A 109 -15.53 1.23 -6.35
N THR A 110 -16.31 0.53 -7.14
CA THR A 110 -16.22 0.56 -8.62
C THR A 110 -17.16 1.57 -9.28
N THR A 111 -18.17 2.05 -8.57
CA THR A 111 -19.21 2.93 -9.10
C THR A 111 -19.20 4.26 -8.36
N ALA A 112 -19.34 5.37 -9.10
CA ALA A 112 -19.49 6.70 -8.50
C ALA A 112 -20.80 6.80 -7.70
N GLY A 113 -20.77 7.48 -6.56
CA GLY A 113 -21.91 7.66 -5.67
C GLY A 113 -21.49 7.95 -4.24
N ASP A 114 -22.48 8.18 -3.38
CA ASP A 114 -22.31 8.40 -1.95
C ASP A 114 -22.69 7.13 -1.19
N PHE A 115 -21.80 6.65 -0.34
CA PHE A 115 -21.97 5.43 0.44
C PHE A 115 -21.93 5.76 1.93
N ASP A 116 -23.10 5.91 2.53
CA ASP A 116 -23.24 6.09 3.97
C ASP A 116 -23.15 4.75 4.68
N TYR A 117 -22.30 4.67 5.71
CA TYR A 117 -22.13 3.46 6.50
C TYR A 117 -22.12 3.75 8.00
N LEU A 118 -22.33 2.72 8.79
CA LEU A 118 -22.39 2.81 10.25
C LEU A 118 -21.81 1.56 10.92
N CYS A 119 -21.54 1.66 12.21
CA CYS A 119 -21.28 0.51 13.07
C CYS A 119 -22.63 -0.03 13.59
N SER A 120 -22.95 -1.31 13.36
CA SER A 120 -24.20 -1.91 13.84
C SER A 120 -24.21 -2.18 15.37
N ILE A 121 -23.04 -2.10 16.02
CA ILE A 121 -22.89 -2.26 17.48
C ILE A 121 -23.07 -0.90 18.17
N HIS A 122 -22.50 0.16 17.58
CA HIS A 122 -22.52 1.53 18.11
C HIS A 122 -23.17 2.45 17.08
N THR A 123 -24.49 2.55 17.09
CA THR A 123 -25.29 3.17 16.03
C THR A 123 -25.05 4.68 15.80
N ASN A 124 -24.43 5.36 16.77
CA ASN A 124 -24.00 6.76 16.64
C ASN A 124 -22.73 6.92 15.79
N MET A 125 -21.98 5.82 15.61
CA MET A 125 -20.74 5.79 14.83
C MET A 125 -21.09 5.67 13.34
N LYS A 126 -20.94 6.77 12.60
CA LYS A 126 -21.30 6.89 11.18
C LYS A 126 -20.14 7.40 10.36
N GLY A 127 -20.10 7.01 9.10
CA GLY A 127 -19.12 7.49 8.14
C GLY A 127 -19.68 7.53 6.72
N LYS A 128 -18.93 8.13 5.81
CA LYS A 128 -19.30 8.25 4.40
C LYS A 128 -18.09 8.07 3.49
N VAL A 129 -18.26 7.34 2.42
CA VAL A 129 -17.35 7.31 1.28
C VAL A 129 -18.02 7.98 0.10
N ILE A 130 -17.39 9.02 -0.44
CA ILE A 130 -17.84 9.73 -1.63
C ILE A 130 -16.98 9.27 -2.79
N VAL A 131 -17.58 8.60 -3.77
CA VAL A 131 -16.88 8.13 -4.97
C VAL A 131 -17.17 9.08 -6.11
N LYS A 132 -16.17 9.88 -6.52
CA LYS A 132 -16.28 10.84 -7.63
C LYS A 132 -15.31 10.47 -8.73
N ARG A 133 -15.75 10.56 -9.98
CA ARG A 133 -14.83 10.51 -11.11
C ARG A 133 -13.91 11.72 -11.04
N GLY A 134 -12.63 11.55 -11.31
CA GLY A 134 -11.73 12.65 -11.52
C GLY A 134 -12.32 13.61 -12.56
N ALA A 135 -12.11 14.91 -12.39
CA ALA A 135 -12.47 15.87 -13.43
C ALA A 135 -11.59 15.54 -14.66
N SER A 136 -12.24 15.15 -15.76
CA SER A 136 -11.61 14.97 -17.08
C SER A 136 -11.51 16.32 -17.79
#